data_39ecd23fdb8d7747cc6d604c45cdf96d
#
_entry.id   39ecd23fdb8d7747cc6d604c45cdf96d
#
_cell.length_a   1.000
_cell.length_b   1.000
_cell.length_c   1.000
_cell.angle_alpha   90.00
_cell.angle_beta   90.00
_cell.angle_gamma   90.00
#
_symmetry.space_group_name_H-M   'P 1'
#
loop_
_entity.id
_entity.type
_entity.pdbx_description
1 polymer ?
#
loop_
_entity_poly.entity_id
_entity_poly.type
_entity_poly.pdbx_seq_one_letter_code
_entity_poly.pdbx_strand_id
1 'polypeptide(L)'
;MPRADWQNVSNTEFSIPLRKEEQEAIGALFQKLDSLIALHQRKHEKLKTVKQSLLEKMFPKEGEDVPEIRFEGFTDPWEQRRLGEVVDVRSGRDYKHLKPGLIPVYGTGGLMTYVNEALSKNEDAIGIGRKGTIDQPYKLYAPFWTVDTLFYAIPKIGIDIEFALSCFLRINWKAKDESTGLPSLSKSAINDTRILLPDAREQSRIGTLFSKLDSLIALHQRELDILKNLKQALLEKMFV
;
A
#
# COMPACT_ATOMS: atom_id res chain seq x y z
N MET A 1 13.54 27.79 -9.79
CA MET A 1 14.17 26.75 -10.63
C MET A 1 15.50 27.29 -11.13
N PRO A 2 16.62 26.60 -11.01
CA PRO A 2 17.88 27.01 -11.62
C PRO A 2 17.69 27.05 -13.15
N ARG A 3 18.07 28.14 -13.78
CA ARG A 3 18.05 28.27 -15.23
C ARG A 3 19.32 27.61 -15.79
N ALA A 4 19.16 26.77 -16.81
CA ALA A 4 20.31 26.26 -17.54
C ALA A 4 21.04 27.39 -18.25
N ASP A 5 22.36 27.46 -18.09
CA ASP A 5 23.20 28.40 -18.83
C ASP A 5 23.41 27.84 -20.26
N TRP A 6 22.83 28.50 -21.24
CA TRP A 6 22.92 28.05 -22.64
C TRP A 6 24.34 28.01 -23.19
N GLN A 7 25.26 28.81 -22.68
CA GLN A 7 26.67 28.75 -23.09
C GLN A 7 27.31 27.44 -22.60
N ASN A 8 27.03 27.04 -21.36
CA ASN A 8 27.52 25.79 -20.83
C ASN A 8 26.90 24.58 -21.56
N VAL A 9 25.61 24.64 -21.89
CA VAL A 9 24.94 23.56 -22.63
C VAL A 9 25.49 23.43 -24.05
N SER A 10 25.69 24.58 -24.76
CA SER A 10 26.19 24.55 -26.15
C SER A 10 27.67 24.14 -26.28
N ASN A 11 28.45 24.33 -25.22
CA ASN A 11 29.87 23.95 -25.18
C ASN A 11 30.13 22.57 -24.57
N THR A 12 29.09 21.82 -24.22
CA THR A 12 29.24 20.46 -23.67
C THR A 12 29.67 19.52 -24.80
N GLU A 13 30.85 18.93 -24.65
CA GLU A 13 31.32 17.89 -25.56
C GLU A 13 30.71 16.56 -25.22
N PHE A 14 30.29 15.80 -26.23
CA PHE A 14 29.79 14.43 -26.07
C PHE A 14 30.19 13.58 -27.26
N SER A 15 30.38 12.28 -27.01
CA SER A 15 30.72 11.31 -28.03
C SER A 15 29.47 10.75 -28.70
N ILE A 16 29.50 10.63 -30.03
CA ILE A 16 28.43 10.01 -30.81
C ILE A 16 29.00 8.86 -31.64
N PRO A 17 28.27 7.76 -31.86
CA PRO A 17 28.63 6.70 -32.74
C PRO A 17 28.80 7.25 -34.18
N LEU A 18 29.83 6.80 -34.90
CA LEU A 18 30.07 7.24 -36.27
C LEU A 18 29.07 6.65 -37.27
N ARG A 19 28.53 5.47 -36.97
CA ARG A 19 27.57 4.79 -37.83
C ARG A 19 26.16 5.21 -37.56
N LYS A 20 25.44 5.63 -38.61
CA LYS A 20 24.06 6.07 -38.53
C LYS A 20 23.12 4.95 -38.02
N GLU A 21 23.37 3.73 -38.45
CA GLU A 21 22.61 2.53 -38.04
C GLU A 21 22.71 2.31 -36.53
N GLU A 22 23.88 2.59 -35.94
CA GLU A 22 24.08 2.49 -34.49
C GLU A 22 23.33 3.59 -33.73
N GLN A 23 23.37 4.83 -34.24
CA GLN A 23 22.57 5.93 -33.66
C GLN A 23 21.08 5.62 -33.71
N GLU A 24 20.59 5.09 -34.84
CA GLU A 24 19.18 4.68 -34.99
C GLU A 24 18.80 3.54 -34.04
N ALA A 25 19.68 2.54 -33.89
CA ALA A 25 19.44 1.43 -32.95
C ALA A 25 19.39 1.88 -31.49
N ILE A 26 20.32 2.76 -31.08
CA ILE A 26 20.33 3.34 -29.75
C ILE A 26 19.04 4.18 -29.51
N GLY A 27 18.70 5.04 -30.48
CA GLY A 27 17.47 5.87 -30.40
C GLY A 27 16.22 5.02 -30.29
N ALA A 28 16.08 3.97 -31.10
CA ALA A 28 14.95 3.04 -31.06
C ALA A 28 14.87 2.29 -29.73
N LEU A 29 15.99 1.88 -29.12
CA LEU A 29 16.03 1.22 -27.83
C LEU A 29 15.47 2.13 -26.74
N PHE A 30 15.95 3.39 -26.63
CA PHE A 30 15.47 4.31 -25.63
C PHE A 30 14.01 4.71 -25.86
N GLN A 31 13.59 4.92 -27.12
CA GLN A 31 12.19 5.17 -27.46
C GLN A 31 11.26 4.03 -26.99
N LYS A 32 11.71 2.77 -27.18
CA LYS A 32 10.96 1.60 -26.69
C LYS A 32 10.89 1.55 -25.18
N LEU A 33 11.99 1.83 -24.47
CA LEU A 33 12.02 1.91 -23.01
C LEU A 33 11.07 2.99 -22.49
N ASP A 34 11.11 4.19 -23.09
CA ASP A 34 10.23 5.29 -22.71
C ASP A 34 8.74 4.95 -22.92
N SER A 35 8.43 4.27 -24.03
CA SER A 35 7.08 3.81 -24.32
C SER A 35 6.58 2.78 -23.29
N LEU A 36 7.45 1.85 -22.87
CA LEU A 36 7.12 0.86 -21.84
C LEU A 36 6.94 1.51 -20.46
N ILE A 37 7.84 2.43 -20.08
CA ILE A 37 7.74 3.20 -18.84
C ILE A 37 6.40 3.95 -18.79
N ALA A 38 6.07 4.68 -19.86
CA ALA A 38 4.82 5.43 -19.96
C ALA A 38 3.57 4.50 -19.90
N LEU A 39 3.64 3.30 -20.52
CA LEU A 39 2.56 2.33 -20.46
C LEU A 39 2.33 1.82 -19.05
N HIS A 40 3.40 1.38 -18.35
CA HIS A 40 3.28 0.84 -16.99
C HIS A 40 2.86 1.93 -15.99
N GLN A 41 3.36 3.15 -16.15
CA GLN A 41 2.93 4.29 -15.34
C GLN A 41 1.44 4.57 -15.50
N ARG A 42 0.93 4.62 -16.74
CA ARG A 42 -0.51 4.80 -17.00
C ARG A 42 -1.36 3.67 -16.41
N LYS A 43 -0.92 2.41 -16.54
CA LYS A 43 -1.64 1.26 -15.96
C LYS A 43 -1.67 1.34 -14.44
N HIS A 44 -0.53 1.65 -13.81
CA HIS A 44 -0.42 1.82 -12.35
C HIS A 44 -1.40 2.89 -11.85
N GLU A 45 -1.39 4.10 -12.44
CA GLU A 45 -2.29 5.18 -12.03
C GLU A 45 -3.77 4.83 -12.27
N LYS A 46 -4.08 4.18 -13.41
CA LYS A 46 -5.45 3.74 -13.69
C LYS A 46 -5.94 2.72 -12.67
N LEU A 47 -5.12 1.75 -12.28
CA LEU A 47 -5.49 0.76 -11.27
C LEU A 47 -5.71 1.39 -9.89
N LYS A 48 -4.89 2.36 -9.49
CA LYS A 48 -5.10 3.14 -8.25
C LYS A 48 -6.44 3.88 -8.27
N THR A 49 -6.74 4.56 -9.37
CA THR A 49 -8.03 5.26 -9.55
C THR A 49 -9.21 4.30 -9.48
N VAL A 50 -9.12 3.14 -10.16
CA VAL A 50 -10.15 2.10 -10.11
C VAL A 50 -10.32 1.58 -8.68
N LYS A 51 -9.22 1.26 -7.98
CA LYS A 51 -9.28 0.80 -6.59
C LYS A 51 -9.98 1.82 -5.69
N GLN A 52 -9.61 3.09 -5.81
CA GLN A 52 -10.23 4.18 -5.02
C GLN A 52 -11.73 4.28 -5.30
N SER A 53 -12.13 4.29 -6.57
CA SER A 53 -13.55 4.35 -6.95
C SER A 53 -14.34 3.14 -6.45
N LEU A 54 -13.76 1.93 -6.48
CA LEU A 54 -14.41 0.74 -5.95
C LEU A 54 -14.50 0.77 -4.42
N LEU A 55 -13.48 1.27 -3.71
CA LEU A 55 -13.56 1.50 -2.26
C LEU A 55 -14.70 2.46 -1.87
N GLU A 56 -14.98 3.45 -2.70
CA GLU A 56 -16.09 4.39 -2.47
C GLU A 56 -17.46 3.77 -2.77
N LYS A 57 -17.55 2.95 -3.83
CA LYS A 57 -18.83 2.48 -4.37
C LYS A 57 -19.25 1.09 -3.92
N MET A 58 -18.30 0.22 -3.58
CA MET A 58 -18.59 -1.16 -3.11
C MET A 58 -18.77 -1.25 -1.60
N PHE A 59 -18.79 -0.13 -0.91
CA PHE A 59 -19.15 -0.03 0.50
C PHE A 59 -20.28 0.97 0.67
N PRO A 60 -21.22 0.72 1.59
CA PRO A 60 -22.31 1.65 1.83
C PRO A 60 -21.81 3.04 2.23
N LYS A 61 -22.54 4.08 1.83
CA LYS A 61 -22.32 5.46 2.25
C LYS A 61 -22.88 5.69 3.66
N GLU A 62 -22.57 6.84 4.24
CA GLU A 62 -23.12 7.20 5.53
C GLU A 62 -24.66 7.26 5.48
N GLY A 63 -25.30 6.54 6.40
CA GLY A 63 -26.75 6.40 6.45
C GLY A 63 -27.34 5.32 5.52
N GLU A 64 -26.53 4.64 4.73
CA GLU A 64 -26.94 3.51 3.90
C GLU A 64 -26.40 2.19 4.47
N ASP A 65 -27.07 1.08 4.18
CA ASP A 65 -26.66 -0.29 4.55
C ASP A 65 -26.44 -1.20 3.33
N VAL A 66 -26.59 -0.64 2.11
CA VAL A 66 -26.35 -1.32 0.82
C VAL A 66 -25.40 -0.48 -0.02
N PRO A 67 -24.33 -1.08 -0.60
CA PRO A 67 -23.41 -0.37 -1.48
C PRO A 67 -24.00 -0.05 -2.87
N GLU A 68 -23.48 1.00 -3.52
CA GLU A 68 -23.87 1.41 -4.88
C GLU A 68 -23.50 0.32 -5.93
N ILE A 69 -22.31 -0.29 -5.79
CA ILE A 69 -21.85 -1.40 -6.63
C ILE A 69 -21.73 -2.64 -5.77
N ARG A 70 -22.33 -3.73 -6.20
CA ARG A 70 -22.35 -5.00 -5.47
C ARG A 70 -22.19 -6.18 -6.42
N PHE A 71 -21.64 -7.28 -5.95
CA PHE A 71 -21.63 -8.52 -6.71
C PHE A 71 -23.04 -9.08 -6.87
N GLU A 72 -23.31 -9.69 -7.99
CA GLU A 72 -24.58 -10.36 -8.24
C GLU A 72 -24.84 -11.48 -7.23
N GLY A 73 -26.09 -11.58 -6.79
CA GLY A 73 -26.56 -12.59 -5.83
C GLY A 73 -26.46 -12.19 -4.34
N PHE A 74 -26.03 -10.96 -4.04
CA PHE A 74 -26.05 -10.41 -2.68
C PHE A 74 -27.08 -9.28 -2.61
N THR A 75 -28.09 -9.43 -1.76
CA THR A 75 -29.22 -8.49 -1.64
C THR A 75 -29.43 -8.00 -0.21
N ASP A 76 -29.01 -8.80 0.79
CA ASP A 76 -29.27 -8.50 2.18
C ASP A 76 -28.50 -7.23 2.64
N PRO A 77 -29.08 -6.35 3.45
CA PRO A 77 -28.42 -5.19 4.00
C PRO A 77 -27.22 -5.61 4.85
N TRP A 78 -26.18 -4.77 4.89
CA TRP A 78 -25.01 -5.02 5.73
C TRP A 78 -25.31 -4.69 7.18
N GLU A 79 -24.77 -5.49 8.09
CA GLU A 79 -24.96 -5.29 9.54
C GLU A 79 -23.98 -4.26 10.10
N GLN A 80 -24.46 -3.33 10.92
CA GLN A 80 -23.59 -2.42 11.64
C GLN A 80 -22.92 -3.12 12.82
N ARG A 81 -21.59 -3.07 12.86
CA ARG A 81 -20.75 -3.65 13.93
C ARG A 81 -19.68 -2.64 14.37
N ARG A 82 -19.15 -2.82 15.58
CA ARG A 82 -17.93 -2.12 16.02
C ARG A 82 -16.69 -2.88 15.58
N LEU A 83 -15.60 -2.18 15.26
CA LEU A 83 -14.34 -2.85 14.90
C LEU A 83 -13.85 -3.81 15.98
N GLY A 84 -14.00 -3.49 17.27
CA GLY A 84 -13.65 -4.39 18.36
C GLY A 84 -14.46 -5.70 18.43
N GLU A 85 -15.60 -5.78 17.72
CA GLU A 85 -16.35 -7.03 17.55
C GLU A 85 -15.78 -7.90 16.41
N VAL A 86 -15.07 -7.28 15.47
CA VAL A 86 -14.60 -7.84 14.20
C VAL A 86 -13.11 -8.20 14.26
N VAL A 87 -12.31 -7.41 14.98
CA VAL A 87 -10.87 -7.62 15.12
C VAL A 87 -10.44 -7.59 16.60
N ASP A 88 -9.29 -8.18 16.89
CA ASP A 88 -8.59 -8.07 18.17
C ASP A 88 -7.40 -7.11 18.01
N VAL A 89 -7.50 -5.91 18.61
CA VAL A 89 -6.47 -4.89 18.52
C VAL A 89 -5.42 -5.09 19.60
N ARG A 90 -4.20 -5.40 19.20
CA ARG A 90 -3.05 -5.63 20.09
C ARG A 90 -2.01 -4.52 19.94
N SER A 91 -1.22 -4.31 20.99
CA SER A 91 -0.13 -3.32 21.00
C SER A 91 1.18 -3.96 20.56
N GLY A 92 1.94 -3.23 19.76
CA GLY A 92 3.34 -3.53 19.56
C GLY A 92 4.18 -3.30 20.82
N ARG A 93 5.44 -3.70 20.77
CA ARG A 93 6.41 -3.64 21.90
C ARG A 93 7.79 -3.22 21.40
N ASP A 94 8.59 -2.66 22.28
CA ASP A 94 9.99 -2.40 21.99
C ASP A 94 10.73 -3.70 21.62
N TYR A 95 11.57 -3.64 20.60
CA TYR A 95 12.30 -4.78 20.04
C TYR A 95 13.81 -4.75 20.37
N LYS A 96 14.32 -3.68 21.02
CA LYS A 96 15.75 -3.47 21.23
C LYS A 96 16.44 -4.53 22.10
N HIS A 97 15.64 -5.26 22.89
CA HIS A 97 16.10 -6.38 23.72
C HIS A 97 16.24 -7.69 22.95
N LEU A 98 15.74 -7.75 21.71
CA LEU A 98 15.76 -8.94 20.87
C LEU A 98 17.08 -9.03 20.08
N LYS A 99 17.45 -10.25 19.70
CA LYS A 99 18.64 -10.50 18.86
C LYS A 99 18.27 -10.34 17.37
N PRO A 100 19.23 -10.02 16.50
CA PRO A 100 19.03 -10.09 15.05
C PRO A 100 18.54 -11.47 14.61
N GLY A 101 17.66 -11.52 13.61
CA GLY A 101 17.04 -12.74 13.10
C GLY A 101 16.38 -12.57 11.75
N LEU A 102 15.32 -13.36 11.49
CA LEU A 102 14.61 -13.36 10.19
C LEU A 102 13.17 -12.85 10.30
N ILE A 103 12.70 -12.52 11.50
CA ILE A 103 11.33 -12.03 11.72
C ILE A 103 11.30 -10.52 11.48
N PRO A 104 10.48 -10.02 10.55
CA PRO A 104 10.40 -8.60 10.25
C PRO A 104 9.80 -7.81 11.41
N VAL A 105 10.37 -6.65 11.70
CA VAL A 105 9.88 -5.65 12.66
C VAL A 105 9.26 -4.50 11.89
N TYR A 106 8.02 -4.19 12.19
CA TYR A 106 7.28 -3.12 11.53
C TYR A 106 7.00 -1.95 12.47
N GLY A 107 7.10 -0.75 11.92
CA GLY A 107 6.66 0.52 12.52
C GLY A 107 5.65 1.22 11.63
N THR A 108 5.22 2.43 11.99
CA THR A 108 4.22 3.20 11.22
C THR A 108 4.65 3.52 9.78
N GLY A 109 5.94 3.52 9.50
CA GLY A 109 6.52 3.71 8.15
C GLY A 109 6.81 2.41 7.39
N GLY A 110 6.41 1.23 7.91
CA GLY A 110 6.68 -0.07 7.29
C GLY A 110 7.81 -0.86 7.95
N LEU A 111 8.51 -1.67 7.16
CA LEU A 111 9.62 -2.52 7.62
C LEU A 111 10.79 -1.68 8.15
N MET A 112 11.27 -2.02 9.35
CA MET A 112 12.38 -1.33 10.02
C MET A 112 13.66 -2.19 10.10
N THR A 113 13.53 -3.45 10.55
CA THR A 113 14.65 -4.37 10.79
C THR A 113 14.14 -5.80 10.91
N TYR A 114 15.02 -6.73 11.31
CA TYR A 114 14.69 -8.13 11.53
C TYR A 114 15.19 -8.60 12.91
N VAL A 115 14.38 -9.42 13.61
CA VAL A 115 14.67 -9.97 14.94
C VAL A 115 14.44 -11.49 14.97
N ASN A 116 14.79 -12.13 16.10
CA ASN A 116 14.68 -13.57 16.29
C ASN A 116 13.37 -14.04 16.90
N GLU A 117 12.47 -13.13 17.29
CA GLU A 117 11.18 -13.45 17.91
C GLU A 117 10.02 -12.73 17.23
N ALA A 118 8.80 -13.30 17.33
CA ALA A 118 7.58 -12.75 16.77
C ALA A 118 6.55 -12.42 17.85
N LEU A 119 5.83 -11.30 17.71
CA LEU A 119 4.62 -11.01 18.48
C LEU A 119 3.43 -11.81 17.97
N SER A 120 3.31 -11.93 16.64
CA SER A 120 2.36 -12.85 15.99
C SER A 120 3.16 -13.89 15.21
N LYS A 121 2.97 -15.18 15.54
CA LYS A 121 3.67 -16.31 14.91
C LYS A 121 2.96 -16.83 13.67
N ASN A 122 1.62 -16.91 13.72
CA ASN A 122 0.81 -17.63 12.74
C ASN A 122 -0.42 -16.84 12.27
N GLU A 123 -0.71 -15.66 12.86
CA GLU A 123 -1.89 -14.88 12.56
C GLU A 123 -1.48 -13.61 11.81
N ASP A 124 -1.95 -13.46 10.58
CA ASP A 124 -1.84 -12.23 9.82
C ASP A 124 -2.65 -11.12 10.52
N ALA A 125 -2.25 -9.86 10.33
CA ALA A 125 -2.91 -8.73 10.98
C ALA A 125 -2.94 -7.49 10.08
N ILE A 126 -3.69 -6.48 10.52
CA ILE A 126 -3.68 -5.14 9.95
C ILE A 126 -2.90 -4.24 10.89
N GLY A 127 -1.77 -3.71 10.42
CA GLY A 127 -1.00 -2.68 11.13
C GLY A 127 -1.68 -1.33 11.00
N ILE A 128 -1.81 -0.61 12.12
CA ILE A 128 -2.33 0.75 12.17
C ILE A 128 -1.53 1.59 13.16
N GLY A 129 -1.15 2.80 12.76
CA GLY A 129 -0.35 3.68 13.59
C GLY A 129 -1.05 4.04 14.90
N ARG A 130 -0.33 3.84 16.01
CA ARG A 130 -0.70 4.36 17.34
C ARG A 130 -0.24 5.81 17.49
N LYS A 131 0.95 6.15 16.97
CA LYS A 131 1.53 7.50 16.99
C LYS A 131 2.25 7.79 15.68
N GLY A 132 2.14 9.00 15.17
CA GLY A 132 2.75 9.45 13.92
C GLY A 132 1.84 9.24 12.73
N THR A 133 2.17 8.34 11.81
CA THR A 133 1.34 8.02 10.65
C THR A 133 0.18 7.10 11.08
N ILE A 134 -0.99 7.68 11.40
CA ILE A 134 -2.16 6.97 11.91
C ILE A 134 -3.16 6.57 10.81
N ASP A 135 -3.03 7.10 9.61
CA ASP A 135 -4.00 7.02 8.52
C ASP A 135 -3.57 6.12 7.35
N GLN A 136 -2.53 5.32 7.55
CA GLN A 136 -2.02 4.40 6.53
C GLN A 136 -1.97 2.95 7.08
N PRO A 137 -3.14 2.31 7.26
CA PRO A 137 -3.17 0.90 7.64
C PRO A 137 -2.64 0.02 6.51
N TYR A 138 -1.97 -1.08 6.88
CA TYR A 138 -1.41 -2.03 5.93
C TYR A 138 -1.38 -3.46 6.49
N LYS A 139 -1.33 -4.44 5.60
CA LYS A 139 -1.31 -5.86 5.98
C LYS A 139 0.06 -6.26 6.53
N LEU A 140 0.04 -7.04 7.62
CA LEU A 140 1.19 -7.69 8.24
C LEU A 140 1.05 -9.20 8.06
N TYR A 141 2.07 -9.82 7.46
CA TYR A 141 2.12 -11.27 7.26
C TYR A 141 2.90 -11.92 8.40
N ALA A 142 2.31 -12.92 9.03
CA ALA A 142 2.99 -13.70 10.07
C ALA A 142 4.13 -14.56 9.48
N PRO A 143 5.24 -14.77 10.24
CA PRO A 143 5.52 -14.21 11.56
C PRO A 143 6.02 -12.76 11.49
N PHE A 144 5.64 -11.91 12.47
CA PHE A 144 6.09 -10.52 12.54
C PHE A 144 6.23 -10.00 13.97
N TRP A 145 6.94 -8.88 14.11
CA TRP A 145 7.00 -8.02 15.29
C TRP A 145 6.54 -6.61 14.93
N THR A 146 5.87 -5.91 15.85
CA THR A 146 5.54 -4.48 15.71
C THR A 146 6.09 -3.68 16.87
N VAL A 147 6.57 -2.46 16.58
CA VAL A 147 7.02 -1.53 17.61
C VAL A 147 5.86 -0.90 18.38
N ASP A 148 6.13 -0.29 19.53
CA ASP A 148 5.15 0.30 20.44
C ASP A 148 4.31 1.45 19.84
N THR A 149 4.78 2.07 18.76
CA THR A 149 4.04 3.10 17.99
C THR A 149 3.09 2.53 16.94
N LEU A 150 3.03 1.20 16.79
CA LEU A 150 2.13 0.51 15.87
C LEU A 150 1.20 -0.45 16.63
N PHE A 151 -0.10 -0.33 16.42
CA PHE A 151 -1.05 -1.39 16.77
C PHE A 151 -1.13 -2.41 15.64
N TYR A 152 -1.54 -3.63 15.98
CA TYR A 152 -1.90 -4.65 15.00
C TYR A 152 -3.25 -5.27 15.36
N ALA A 153 -4.13 -5.36 14.37
CA ALA A 153 -5.49 -5.85 14.50
C ALA A 153 -5.61 -7.21 13.81
N ILE A 154 -5.88 -8.26 14.58
CA ILE A 154 -6.06 -9.62 14.06
C ILE A 154 -7.55 -9.83 13.81
N PRO A 155 -7.97 -10.22 12.60
CA PRO A 155 -9.36 -10.55 12.31
C PRO A 155 -9.86 -11.72 13.17
N LYS A 156 -11.07 -11.61 13.70
CA LYS A 156 -11.73 -12.70 14.41
C LYS A 156 -12.26 -13.75 13.44
N ILE A 157 -12.65 -14.90 13.96
CA ILE A 157 -13.19 -16.02 13.17
C ILE A 157 -14.36 -15.55 12.32
N GLY A 158 -14.37 -15.89 11.03
CA GLY A 158 -15.40 -15.52 10.08
C GLY A 158 -15.22 -14.15 9.43
N ILE A 159 -14.12 -13.43 9.74
CA ILE A 159 -13.79 -12.14 9.13
C ILE A 159 -12.66 -12.32 8.12
N ASP A 160 -12.91 -11.91 6.88
CA ASP A 160 -11.89 -11.88 5.83
C ASP A 160 -10.92 -10.70 6.05
N ILE A 161 -9.61 -10.98 6.09
CA ILE A 161 -8.59 -9.96 6.40
C ILE A 161 -8.49 -8.88 5.32
N GLU A 162 -8.66 -9.22 4.04
CA GLU A 162 -8.58 -8.26 2.94
C GLU A 162 -9.81 -7.34 2.93
N PHE A 163 -10.98 -7.90 3.28
CA PHE A 163 -12.18 -7.10 3.51
C PHE A 163 -11.99 -6.16 4.71
N ALA A 164 -11.50 -6.69 5.84
CA ALA A 164 -11.22 -5.88 7.03
C ALA A 164 -10.21 -4.77 6.74
N LEU A 165 -9.13 -5.06 6.00
CA LEU A 165 -8.17 -4.04 5.54
C LEU A 165 -8.86 -2.96 4.70
N SER A 166 -9.77 -3.34 3.81
CA SER A 166 -10.54 -2.39 3.00
C SER A 166 -11.41 -1.48 3.87
N CYS A 167 -12.01 -2.00 4.96
CA CYS A 167 -12.70 -1.19 5.95
C CYS A 167 -11.74 -0.18 6.62
N PHE A 168 -10.56 -0.64 7.08
CA PHE A 168 -9.58 0.23 7.70
C PHE A 168 -9.09 1.35 6.76
N LEU A 169 -8.90 1.07 5.47
CA LEU A 169 -8.48 2.06 4.45
C LEU A 169 -9.54 3.14 4.18
N ARG A 170 -10.83 2.86 4.44
CA ARG A 170 -11.94 3.80 4.24
C ARG A 170 -12.19 4.73 5.42
N ILE A 171 -11.73 4.36 6.60
CA ILE A 171 -11.97 5.15 7.82
C ILE A 171 -11.08 6.39 7.81
N ASN A 172 -11.69 7.55 8.08
CA ASN A 172 -10.94 8.78 8.30
C ASN A 172 -10.32 8.77 9.70
N TRP A 173 -9.16 8.13 9.82
CA TRP A 173 -8.44 8.02 11.09
C TRP A 173 -7.96 9.37 11.64
N LYS A 174 -7.69 10.35 10.77
CA LYS A 174 -7.31 11.71 11.19
C LYS A 174 -8.42 12.40 11.96
N ALA A 175 -9.68 12.14 11.61
CA ALA A 175 -10.82 12.66 12.35
C ALA A 175 -10.98 12.01 13.75
N LYS A 176 -10.24 10.93 14.03
CA LYS A 176 -10.22 10.22 15.31
C LYS A 176 -8.93 10.45 16.10
N ASP A 177 -8.11 11.40 15.66
CA ASP A 177 -6.91 11.82 16.38
C ASP A 177 -7.29 12.41 17.74
N GLU A 178 -6.73 11.86 18.81
CA GLU A 178 -6.96 12.28 20.20
C GLU A 178 -5.83 13.17 20.75
N SER A 179 -4.88 13.55 19.89
CA SER A 179 -3.69 14.30 20.31
C SER A 179 -3.80 15.80 20.05
N THR A 180 -3.03 16.57 20.81
CA THR A 180 -2.80 18.01 20.57
C THR A 180 -1.48 18.29 19.84
N GLY A 181 -0.73 17.27 19.47
CA GLY A 181 0.60 17.36 18.86
C GLY A 181 0.82 16.28 17.80
N LEU A 182 1.67 15.30 18.11
CA LEU A 182 1.89 14.17 17.19
C LEU A 182 0.64 13.31 17.10
N PRO A 183 0.07 13.08 15.90
CA PRO A 183 -1.15 12.30 15.73
C PRO A 183 -1.13 10.97 16.47
N SER A 184 -2.18 10.63 17.16
CA SER A 184 -2.28 9.39 17.95
C SER A 184 -3.69 8.82 18.00
N LEU A 185 -3.77 7.48 18.04
CA LEU A 185 -5.00 6.72 18.22
C LEU A 185 -4.91 5.91 19.52
N SER A 186 -6.05 5.79 20.21
CA SER A 186 -6.23 4.82 21.29
C SER A 186 -6.84 3.52 20.77
N LYS A 187 -6.69 2.42 21.54
CA LYS A 187 -7.39 1.17 21.22
C LYS A 187 -8.91 1.34 21.30
N SER A 188 -9.42 2.17 22.22
CA SER A 188 -10.84 2.47 22.34
C SER A 188 -11.35 3.18 21.08
N ALA A 189 -10.64 4.20 20.58
CA ALA A 189 -11.01 4.89 19.35
C ALA A 189 -11.12 3.92 18.15
N ILE A 190 -10.20 2.96 18.06
CA ILE A 190 -10.26 1.93 17.02
C ILE A 190 -11.44 0.98 17.27
N ASN A 191 -11.55 0.41 18.45
CA ASN A 191 -12.57 -0.60 18.79
C ASN A 191 -14.00 -0.06 18.69
N ASP A 192 -14.23 1.20 19.07
CA ASP A 192 -15.56 1.84 19.05
C ASP A 192 -15.96 2.35 17.65
N THR A 193 -15.05 2.29 16.69
CA THR A 193 -15.34 2.68 15.31
C THR A 193 -16.36 1.72 14.69
N ARG A 194 -17.43 2.28 14.15
CA ARG A 194 -18.49 1.52 13.48
C ARG A 194 -18.13 1.24 12.04
N ILE A 195 -18.39 0.03 11.60
CA ILE A 195 -18.30 -0.43 10.21
C ILE A 195 -19.59 -1.16 9.84
N LEU A 196 -19.78 -1.34 8.56
CA LEU A 196 -20.83 -2.20 8.00
C LEU A 196 -20.19 -3.51 7.51
N LEU A 197 -20.84 -4.63 7.81
CA LEU A 197 -20.33 -5.97 7.59
C LEU A 197 -21.33 -6.80 6.79
N PRO A 198 -20.98 -7.28 5.59
CA PRO A 198 -21.78 -8.25 4.84
C PRO A 198 -21.55 -9.69 5.34
N ASP A 199 -22.25 -10.64 4.75
CA ASP A 199 -21.98 -12.06 5.00
C ASP A 199 -20.54 -12.46 4.62
N ALA A 200 -20.05 -13.58 5.16
CA ALA A 200 -18.67 -14.04 4.97
C ALA A 200 -18.32 -14.32 3.50
N ARG A 201 -19.28 -14.71 2.65
CA ARG A 201 -19.04 -15.00 1.23
C ARG A 201 -18.84 -13.70 0.46
N GLU A 202 -19.62 -12.66 0.77
CA GLU A 202 -19.45 -11.35 0.15
C GLU A 202 -18.15 -10.69 0.62
N GLN A 203 -17.80 -10.78 1.92
CA GLN A 203 -16.51 -10.32 2.43
C GLN A 203 -15.36 -10.94 1.63
N SER A 204 -15.37 -12.25 1.42
CA SER A 204 -14.31 -12.95 0.69
C SER A 204 -14.23 -12.53 -0.78
N ARG A 205 -15.38 -12.28 -1.45
CA ARG A 205 -15.37 -11.76 -2.83
C ARG A 205 -14.79 -10.36 -2.92
N ILE A 206 -15.20 -9.48 -2.02
CA ILE A 206 -14.69 -8.10 -1.94
C ILE A 206 -13.19 -8.14 -1.63
N GLY A 207 -12.78 -8.87 -0.59
CA GLY A 207 -11.38 -9.02 -0.21
C GLY A 207 -10.51 -9.55 -1.35
N THR A 208 -10.96 -10.59 -2.05
CA THR A 208 -10.27 -11.14 -3.22
C THR A 208 -10.10 -10.10 -4.34
N LEU A 209 -11.12 -9.29 -4.62
CA LEU A 209 -11.04 -8.24 -5.63
C LEU A 209 -9.97 -7.20 -5.27
N PHE A 210 -10.00 -6.68 -4.04
CA PHE A 210 -9.04 -5.66 -3.60
C PHE A 210 -7.62 -6.20 -3.50
N SER A 211 -7.42 -7.43 -3.02
CA SER A 211 -6.12 -8.10 -2.99
C SER A 211 -5.53 -8.27 -4.40
N LYS A 212 -6.34 -8.63 -5.40
CA LYS A 212 -5.91 -8.70 -6.80
C LYS A 212 -5.51 -7.32 -7.36
N LEU A 213 -6.29 -6.29 -7.05
CA LEU A 213 -5.95 -4.91 -7.46
C LEU A 213 -4.63 -4.47 -6.84
N ASP A 214 -4.40 -4.72 -5.56
CA ASP A 214 -3.15 -4.40 -4.88
C ASP A 214 -1.96 -5.15 -5.46
N SER A 215 -2.14 -6.43 -5.79
CA SER A 215 -1.11 -7.23 -6.46
C SER A 215 -0.75 -6.68 -7.83
N LEU A 216 -1.73 -6.24 -8.63
CA LEU A 216 -1.50 -5.63 -9.95
C LEU A 216 -0.82 -4.26 -9.83
N ILE A 217 -1.23 -3.44 -8.86
CA ILE A 217 -0.61 -2.13 -8.59
C ILE A 217 0.87 -2.33 -8.22
N ALA A 218 1.15 -3.25 -7.30
CA ALA A 218 2.52 -3.57 -6.87
C ALA A 218 3.36 -4.15 -8.02
N LEU A 219 2.78 -4.99 -8.88
CA LEU A 219 3.46 -5.53 -10.07
C LEU A 219 3.87 -4.40 -11.02
N HIS A 220 2.95 -3.51 -11.41
CA HIS A 220 3.27 -2.42 -12.32
C HIS A 220 4.24 -1.41 -11.73
N GLN A 221 4.21 -1.17 -10.40
CA GLN A 221 5.22 -0.35 -9.72
C GLN A 221 6.61 -0.99 -9.83
N ARG A 222 6.75 -2.30 -9.58
CA ARG A 222 8.01 -3.02 -9.69
C ARG A 222 8.55 -3.00 -11.13
N GLU A 223 7.69 -3.19 -12.12
CA GLU A 223 8.09 -3.12 -13.55
C GLU A 223 8.58 -1.72 -13.92
N LEU A 224 7.92 -0.67 -13.41
CA LEU A 224 8.37 0.72 -13.57
C LEU A 224 9.75 0.95 -12.99
N ASP A 225 10.00 0.48 -11.77
CA ASP A 225 11.30 0.66 -11.11
C ASP A 225 12.41 -0.08 -11.85
N ILE A 226 12.15 -1.31 -12.33
CA ILE A 226 13.09 -2.09 -13.15
C ILE A 226 13.41 -1.36 -14.46
N LEU A 227 12.39 -0.88 -15.20
CA LEU A 227 12.58 -0.21 -16.48
C LEU A 227 13.32 1.13 -16.31
N LYS A 228 13.03 1.90 -15.27
CA LYS A 228 13.73 3.15 -14.96
C LYS A 228 15.20 2.90 -14.62
N ASN A 229 15.48 1.90 -13.78
CA ASN A 229 16.84 1.52 -13.43
C ASN A 229 17.63 1.00 -14.64
N LEU A 230 16.98 0.19 -15.50
CA LEU A 230 17.58 -0.29 -16.75
C LEU A 230 17.92 0.87 -17.68
N LYS A 231 16.98 1.81 -17.87
CA LYS A 231 17.22 3.01 -18.69
C LYS A 231 18.40 3.81 -18.17
N GLN A 232 18.44 4.05 -16.85
CA GLN A 232 19.54 4.79 -16.22
C GLN A 232 20.89 4.07 -16.43
N ALA A 233 20.97 2.77 -16.19
CA ALA A 233 22.20 2.00 -16.37
C ALA A 233 22.68 1.96 -17.84
N LEU A 234 21.75 1.94 -18.80
CA LEU A 234 22.09 2.02 -20.22
C LEU A 234 22.62 3.41 -20.60
N LEU A 235 21.99 4.48 -20.09
CA LEU A 235 22.50 5.85 -20.30
C LEU A 235 23.92 6.01 -19.77
N GLU A 236 24.21 5.51 -18.57
CA GLU A 236 25.54 5.58 -17.97
C GLU A 236 26.61 4.76 -18.72
N LYS A 237 26.22 3.65 -19.38
CA LYS A 237 27.16 2.76 -20.07
C LYS A 237 27.34 3.09 -21.56
N MET A 238 26.36 3.68 -22.19
CA MET A 238 26.36 3.93 -23.64
C MET A 238 26.79 5.35 -24.00
N PHE A 239 26.82 6.26 -23.05
CA PHE A 239 27.19 7.67 -23.24
C PHE A 239 28.30 8.08 -22.26
N VAL A 240 29.37 7.28 -22.23
CA VAL A 240 30.60 7.57 -21.45
C VAL A 240 31.52 8.50 -22.20
#